data_ec0e0400cfb7071fd4d8514d9ef736f9
#
_entry.id   ec0e0400cfb7071fd4d8514d9ef736f9
#
_cell.length_a   1.000
_cell.length_b   1.000
_cell.length_c   1.000
_cell.angle_alpha   90.00
_cell.angle_beta   90.00
_cell.angle_gamma   90.00
#
_symmetry.space_group_name_H-M   'P 1'
#
loop_
_entity.id
_entity.type
_entity.pdbx_description
1 polymer ?
#
loop_
_entity_poly.entity_id
_entity_poly.type
_entity_poly.pdbx_seq_one_letter_code
_entity_poly.pdbx_strand_id
1 'polypeptide(L)'
;MPERSAFYQARQKYISHPLQGLAAHLIYWIFAAMPIDMASNAGGTLLRKFGPKLGQTKKARNNLTRAFPEKSPEEIETIICDMWENLGRNAAEIPHLHKLRPGGPRIEVVGLENGMASKDDDKPGVFFTGHIGNWEIGMTLATAMDMDMMCVYRAPDNPWVDQLFIRARKTFRGQLVKKGPQG
;
A
#
# COMPACT_ATOMS: atom_id res chain seq x y z
N MET A 1 14.01 7.84 -21.82
CA MET A 1 14.97 7.66 -20.71
C MET A 1 16.20 7.02 -21.28
N PRO A 2 17.44 7.44 -20.94
CA PRO A 2 18.64 6.78 -21.45
C PRO A 2 18.63 5.30 -21.03
N GLU A 3 18.98 4.42 -21.97
CA GLU A 3 19.10 2.99 -21.70
C GLU A 3 20.14 2.75 -20.60
N ARG A 4 19.73 2.09 -19.54
CA ARG A 4 20.64 1.73 -18.45
C ARG A 4 21.60 0.66 -18.96
N SER A 5 22.91 0.79 -18.65
CA SER A 5 23.93 -0.13 -19.09
C SER A 5 23.60 -1.59 -18.77
N ALA A 6 24.01 -2.53 -19.64
CA ALA A 6 23.79 -3.97 -19.42
C ALA A 6 24.33 -4.45 -18.07
N PHE A 7 25.46 -3.92 -17.63
CA PHE A 7 26.04 -4.19 -16.30
C PHE A 7 25.10 -3.76 -15.17
N TYR A 8 24.48 -2.57 -15.25
CA TYR A 8 23.51 -2.10 -14.26
C TYR A 8 22.29 -3.03 -14.20
N GLN A 9 21.75 -3.44 -15.35
CA GLN A 9 20.61 -4.35 -15.42
C GLN A 9 20.95 -5.73 -14.83
N ALA A 10 22.11 -6.27 -15.14
CA ALA A 10 22.58 -7.53 -14.57
C ALA A 10 22.76 -7.46 -13.05
N ARG A 11 23.38 -6.38 -12.53
CA ARG A 11 23.51 -6.14 -11.09
C ARG A 11 22.14 -6.04 -10.39
N GLN A 12 21.19 -5.34 -11.00
CA GLN A 12 19.84 -5.23 -10.45
C GLN A 12 19.19 -6.62 -10.39
N LYS A 13 19.19 -7.36 -11.48
CA LYS A 13 18.51 -8.65 -11.61
C LYS A 13 19.09 -9.72 -10.69
N TYR A 14 20.41 -9.82 -10.60
CA TYR A 14 21.07 -10.95 -9.95
C TYR A 14 21.57 -10.67 -8.52
N ILE A 15 21.68 -9.40 -8.13
CA ILE A 15 22.19 -9.03 -6.80
C ILE A 15 21.18 -8.19 -6.04
N SER A 16 20.82 -7.00 -6.59
CA SER A 16 20.03 -6.03 -5.81
C SER A 16 18.60 -6.51 -5.56
N HIS A 17 17.91 -7.03 -6.59
CA HIS A 17 16.53 -7.49 -6.45
C HIS A 17 16.41 -8.71 -5.53
N PRO A 18 17.25 -9.76 -5.63
CA PRO A 18 17.21 -10.87 -4.67
C PRO A 18 17.47 -10.44 -3.23
N LEU A 19 18.47 -9.58 -2.97
CA LEU A 19 18.77 -9.09 -1.62
C LEU A 19 17.63 -8.24 -1.04
N GLN A 20 17.10 -7.32 -1.83
CA GLN A 20 15.94 -6.52 -1.43
C GLN A 20 14.70 -7.40 -1.21
N GLY A 21 14.49 -8.38 -2.08
CA GLY A 21 13.40 -9.35 -1.94
C GLY A 21 13.52 -10.17 -0.67
N LEU A 22 14.71 -10.69 -0.36
CA LEU A 22 14.97 -11.42 0.88
C LEU A 22 14.68 -10.56 2.11
N ALA A 23 15.17 -9.32 2.13
CA ALA A 23 14.92 -8.37 3.22
C ALA A 23 13.42 -8.08 3.37
N ALA A 24 12.70 -7.85 2.25
CA ALA A 24 11.26 -7.61 2.26
C ALA A 24 10.48 -8.84 2.78
N HIS A 25 10.86 -10.06 2.38
CA HIS A 25 10.26 -11.28 2.88
C HIS A 25 10.51 -11.48 4.37
N LEU A 26 11.72 -11.21 4.84
CA LEU A 26 12.05 -11.30 6.27
C LEU A 26 11.19 -10.33 7.08
N ILE A 27 11.11 -9.07 6.66
CA ILE A 27 10.28 -8.04 7.31
C ILE A 27 8.80 -8.45 7.29
N TYR A 28 8.29 -8.94 6.16
CA TYR A 28 6.93 -9.44 6.02
C TYR A 28 6.62 -10.54 7.04
N TRP A 29 7.50 -11.53 7.18
CA TRP A 29 7.29 -12.64 8.10
C TRP A 29 7.44 -12.24 9.56
N ILE A 30 8.33 -11.28 9.88
CA ILE A 30 8.42 -10.71 11.22
C ILE A 30 7.08 -10.07 11.61
N PHE A 31 6.51 -9.22 10.75
CA PHE A 31 5.21 -8.61 11.01
C PHE A 31 4.08 -9.65 11.02
N ALA A 32 4.10 -10.65 10.14
CA ALA A 32 3.10 -11.72 10.10
C ALA A 32 3.03 -12.53 11.41
N ALA A 33 4.16 -12.69 12.09
CA ALA A 33 4.25 -13.40 13.36
C ALA A 33 3.75 -12.59 14.58
N MET A 34 3.58 -11.27 14.41
CA MET A 34 3.11 -10.38 15.48
C MET A 34 1.57 -10.28 15.50
N PRO A 35 0.94 -9.99 16.65
CA PRO A 35 -0.43 -9.47 16.67
C PRO A 35 -0.54 -8.20 15.83
N ILE A 36 -1.66 -8.03 15.11
CA ILE A 36 -1.82 -6.92 14.13
C ILE A 36 -1.57 -5.54 14.75
N ASP A 37 -2.03 -5.30 15.98
CA ASP A 37 -1.84 -4.01 16.66
C ASP A 37 -0.36 -3.75 16.99
N MET A 38 0.36 -4.79 17.39
CA MET A 38 1.81 -4.69 17.62
C MET A 38 2.55 -4.44 16.32
N ALA A 39 2.21 -5.16 15.25
CA ALA A 39 2.81 -4.98 13.93
C ALA A 39 2.59 -3.55 13.43
N SER A 40 1.34 -3.07 13.45
CA SER A 40 0.96 -1.71 13.04
C SER A 40 1.72 -0.64 13.85
N ASN A 41 1.73 -0.76 15.18
CA ASN A 41 2.44 0.20 16.03
C ASN A 41 3.95 0.17 15.81
N ALA A 42 4.56 -1.00 15.67
CA ALA A 42 5.98 -1.14 15.40
C ALA A 42 6.36 -0.54 14.04
N GLY A 43 5.60 -0.87 12.98
CA GLY A 43 5.81 -0.32 11.63
C GLY A 43 5.63 1.19 11.60
N GLY A 44 4.58 1.70 12.23
CA GLY A 44 4.32 3.14 12.33
C GLY A 44 5.44 3.88 13.05
N THR A 45 5.83 3.42 14.23
CA THR A 45 6.90 4.04 15.03
C THR A 45 8.23 4.02 14.26
N LEU A 46 8.55 2.90 13.60
CA LEU A 46 9.77 2.76 12.82
C LEU A 46 9.83 3.80 11.70
N LEU A 47 8.79 3.87 10.88
CA LEU A 47 8.78 4.80 9.75
C LEU A 47 8.58 6.26 10.20
N ARG A 48 7.85 6.54 11.27
CA ARG A 48 7.79 7.90 11.85
C ARG A 48 9.19 8.42 12.19
N LYS A 49 10.06 7.56 12.76
CA LYS A 49 11.42 7.93 13.19
C LYS A 49 12.42 8.01 12.03
N PHE A 50 12.37 7.11 11.08
CA PHE A 50 13.38 6.98 10.01
C PHE A 50 12.92 7.51 8.66
N GLY A 51 11.63 7.49 8.37
CA GLY A 51 11.04 7.95 7.12
C GLY A 51 11.41 9.39 6.74
N PRO A 52 11.34 10.36 7.68
CA PRO A 52 11.72 11.75 7.40
C PRO A 52 13.15 11.94 6.87
N LYS A 53 14.04 10.97 7.13
CA LYS A 53 15.45 10.99 6.66
C LYS A 53 15.61 10.38 5.25
N LEU A 54 14.58 9.78 4.69
CA LEU A 54 14.64 9.18 3.36
C LEU A 54 14.55 10.25 2.25
N GLY A 55 15.20 9.99 1.12
CA GLY A 55 15.28 10.94 0.00
C GLY A 55 13.91 11.35 -0.57
N GLN A 56 12.92 10.46 -0.50
CA GLN A 56 11.54 10.72 -0.94
C GLN A 56 10.86 11.84 -0.15
N THR A 57 11.26 12.06 1.09
CA THR A 57 10.71 13.11 1.96
C THR A 57 10.90 14.52 1.38
N LYS A 58 11.99 14.76 0.63
CA LYS A 58 12.20 16.04 -0.05
C LYS A 58 11.04 16.37 -0.99
N LYS A 59 10.56 15.39 -1.75
CA LYS A 59 9.44 15.57 -2.66
C LYS A 59 8.13 15.81 -1.89
N ALA A 60 7.90 15.06 -0.84
CA ALA A 60 6.72 15.23 0.02
C ALA A 60 6.70 16.64 0.64
N ARG A 61 7.83 17.08 1.22
CA ARG A 61 7.98 18.42 1.79
C ARG A 61 7.66 19.52 0.78
N ASN A 62 8.26 19.48 -0.41
CA ASN A 62 8.00 20.44 -1.46
C ASN A 62 6.52 20.47 -1.89
N ASN A 63 5.88 19.31 -1.97
CA ASN A 63 4.46 19.24 -2.33
C ASN A 63 3.58 19.82 -1.23
N LEU A 64 3.84 19.49 0.03
CA LEU A 64 3.08 19.99 1.19
C LEU A 64 3.23 21.51 1.34
N THR A 65 4.45 22.05 1.25
CA THR A 65 4.68 23.51 1.31
C THR A 65 3.93 24.26 0.20
N ARG A 66 3.80 23.65 -0.98
CA ARG A 66 3.04 24.25 -2.08
C ARG A 66 1.53 24.13 -1.91
N ALA A 67 1.05 23.04 -1.32
CA ALA A 67 -0.37 22.78 -1.12
C ALA A 67 -0.93 23.54 0.10
N PHE A 68 -0.09 23.80 1.09
CA PHE A 68 -0.44 24.46 2.34
C PHE A 68 0.53 25.61 2.65
N PRO A 69 0.52 26.69 1.85
CA PRO A 69 1.43 27.82 2.01
C PRO A 69 1.24 28.58 3.32
N GLU A 70 0.11 28.42 3.98
CA GLU A 70 -0.23 29.01 5.28
C GLU A 70 0.39 28.27 6.48
N LYS A 71 0.91 27.06 6.29
CA LYS A 71 1.47 26.26 7.38
C LYS A 71 2.93 26.59 7.66
N SER A 72 3.29 26.58 8.94
CA SER A 72 4.67 26.75 9.35
C SER A 72 5.54 25.54 8.93
N PRO A 73 6.88 25.74 8.85
CA PRO A 73 7.78 24.61 8.59
C PRO A 73 7.63 23.45 9.59
N GLU A 74 7.38 23.75 10.87
CA GLU A 74 7.19 22.78 11.94
C GLU A 74 5.91 21.97 11.75
N GLU A 75 4.82 22.61 11.31
CA GLU A 75 3.58 21.92 10.97
C GLU A 75 3.77 20.99 9.77
N ILE A 76 4.50 21.42 8.75
CA ILE A 76 4.83 20.59 7.58
C ILE A 76 5.65 19.37 8.00
N GLU A 77 6.65 19.52 8.86
CA GLU A 77 7.45 18.38 9.36
C GLU A 77 6.60 17.43 10.21
N THR A 78 5.64 17.94 10.96
CA THR A 78 4.68 17.10 11.71
C THR A 78 3.83 16.25 10.76
N ILE A 79 3.28 16.86 9.71
CA ILE A 79 2.52 16.15 8.67
C ILE A 79 3.40 15.08 7.98
N ILE A 80 4.67 15.38 7.73
CA ILE A 80 5.61 14.41 7.14
C ILE A 80 5.83 13.23 8.08
N CYS A 81 6.01 13.46 9.38
CA CYS A 81 6.15 12.40 10.36
C CYS A 81 4.88 11.51 10.41
N ASP A 82 3.70 12.13 10.41
CA ASP A 82 2.41 11.42 10.43
C ASP A 82 2.16 10.63 9.13
N MET A 83 2.54 11.20 7.98
CA MET A 83 2.51 10.50 6.69
C MET A 83 3.38 9.23 6.71
N TRP A 84 4.60 9.32 7.23
CA TRP A 84 5.49 8.16 7.33
C TRP A 84 4.98 7.14 8.36
N GLU A 85 4.41 7.59 9.47
CA GLU A 85 3.77 6.70 10.44
C GLU A 85 2.63 5.91 9.79
N ASN A 86 1.72 6.60 9.09
CA ASN A 86 0.62 5.94 8.38
C ASN A 86 1.13 4.91 7.35
N LEU A 87 2.14 5.26 6.56
CA LEU A 87 2.75 4.34 5.60
C LEU A 87 3.37 3.13 6.29
N GLY A 88 4.01 3.32 7.45
CA GLY A 88 4.60 2.25 8.24
C GLY A 88 3.56 1.28 8.81
N ARG A 89 2.44 1.82 9.31
CA ARG A 89 1.30 1.02 9.77
C ARG A 89 0.75 0.17 8.62
N ASN A 90 0.47 0.79 7.48
CA ASN A 90 -0.05 0.09 6.30
C ASN A 90 0.88 -1.03 5.85
N ALA A 91 2.18 -0.78 5.75
CA ALA A 91 3.16 -1.78 5.34
C ALA A 91 3.21 -2.98 6.31
N ALA A 92 3.12 -2.73 7.62
CA ALA A 92 3.13 -3.76 8.64
C ALA A 92 1.80 -4.55 8.72
N GLU A 93 0.70 -3.97 8.26
CA GLU A 93 -0.62 -4.61 8.20
C GLU A 93 -0.83 -5.48 6.96
N ILE A 94 -0.01 -5.34 5.91
CA ILE A 94 -0.11 -6.15 4.69
C ILE A 94 -0.20 -7.66 4.96
N PRO A 95 0.60 -8.28 5.86
CA PRO A 95 0.48 -9.71 6.15
C PRO A 95 -0.85 -10.10 6.79
N HIS A 96 -1.57 -9.13 7.34
CA HIS A 96 -2.81 -9.32 8.11
C HIS A 96 -4.08 -8.95 7.34
N LEU A 97 -4.00 -8.59 6.05
CA LEU A 97 -5.17 -8.20 5.25
C LEU A 97 -6.31 -9.22 5.32
N HIS A 98 -5.99 -10.52 5.42
CA HIS A 98 -6.98 -11.57 5.59
C HIS A 98 -7.81 -11.49 6.88
N LYS A 99 -7.33 -10.74 7.89
CA LYS A 99 -8.02 -10.49 9.18
C LYS A 99 -8.85 -9.19 9.16
N LEU A 100 -8.60 -8.32 8.17
CA LEU A 100 -9.27 -7.03 8.01
C LEU A 100 -10.51 -7.22 7.13
N ARG A 101 -11.60 -7.70 7.74
CA ARG A 101 -12.85 -7.97 7.03
C ARG A 101 -13.92 -6.96 7.44
N PRO A 102 -14.69 -6.41 6.48
CA PRO A 102 -15.87 -5.60 6.76
C PRO A 102 -16.86 -6.37 7.64
N GLY A 103 -17.49 -5.66 8.58
CA GLY A 103 -18.38 -6.25 9.57
C GLY A 103 -17.68 -6.99 10.71
N GLY A 104 -16.35 -7.08 10.69
CA GLY A 104 -15.54 -7.55 11.81
C GLY A 104 -15.28 -6.42 12.82
N PRO A 105 -14.64 -6.74 13.97
CA PRO A 105 -14.46 -5.79 15.08
C PRO A 105 -13.52 -4.61 14.76
N ARG A 106 -12.87 -4.61 13.58
CA ARG A 106 -11.85 -3.63 13.19
C ARG A 106 -12.28 -2.71 12.06
N ILE A 107 -13.35 -3.04 11.35
CA ILE A 107 -13.79 -2.29 10.17
C ILE A 107 -15.27 -2.03 10.28
N GLU A 108 -15.60 -0.78 10.53
CA GLU A 108 -16.95 -0.25 10.37
C GLU A 108 -17.10 0.24 8.93
N VAL A 109 -18.23 -0.12 8.30
CA VAL A 109 -18.55 0.31 6.93
C VAL A 109 -19.73 1.26 7.00
N VAL A 110 -19.50 2.50 6.62
CA VAL A 110 -20.54 3.52 6.50
C VAL A 110 -20.88 3.72 5.04
N GLY A 111 -22.16 3.77 4.69
CA GLY A 111 -22.62 3.95 3.29
C GLY A 111 -22.54 2.67 2.47
N LEU A 112 -22.61 1.49 3.10
CA LEU A 112 -22.58 0.19 2.43
C LEU A 112 -23.69 0.08 1.36
N GLU A 113 -24.82 0.73 1.58
CA GLU A 113 -25.98 0.80 0.67
C GLU A 113 -25.60 1.40 -0.68
N ASN A 114 -24.67 2.37 -0.74
CA ASN A 114 -24.21 2.95 -1.99
C ASN A 114 -23.42 1.93 -2.84
N GLY A 115 -22.59 1.12 -2.19
CA GLY A 115 -21.86 0.04 -2.84
C GLY A 115 -22.79 -1.05 -3.35
N MET A 116 -23.79 -1.44 -2.53
CA MET A 116 -24.79 -2.45 -2.94
C MET A 116 -25.64 -1.94 -4.11
N ALA A 117 -26.09 -0.70 -4.09
CA ALA A 117 -26.81 -0.10 -5.22
C ALA A 117 -26.01 -0.15 -6.53
N SER A 118 -24.70 0.12 -6.46
CA SER A 118 -23.81 0.02 -7.64
C SER A 118 -23.57 -1.43 -8.09
N LYS A 119 -23.71 -2.42 -7.20
CA LYS A 119 -23.63 -3.81 -7.58
C LYS A 119 -24.88 -4.28 -8.33
N ASP A 120 -26.03 -3.79 -7.92
CA ASP A 120 -27.35 -4.30 -8.36
C ASP A 120 -27.91 -3.53 -9.55
N ASP A 121 -27.21 -2.52 -10.08
CA ASP A 121 -27.69 -1.66 -11.17
C ASP A 121 -27.39 -2.16 -12.59
N ASP A 122 -26.78 -3.36 -12.73
CA ASP A 122 -26.34 -3.98 -13.99
C ASP A 122 -25.44 -3.09 -14.88
N LYS A 123 -24.79 -2.08 -14.31
CA LYS A 123 -23.92 -1.17 -15.04
C LYS A 123 -22.46 -1.35 -14.64
N PRO A 124 -21.52 -1.14 -15.58
CA PRO A 124 -20.11 -1.12 -15.22
C PRO A 124 -19.82 0.11 -14.33
N GLY A 125 -19.16 -0.12 -13.20
CA GLY A 125 -18.76 0.90 -12.25
C GLY A 125 -17.25 1.09 -12.19
N VAL A 126 -16.79 2.29 -11.87
CA VAL A 126 -15.40 2.60 -11.57
C VAL A 126 -15.31 3.09 -10.13
N PHE A 127 -14.59 2.32 -9.31
CA PHE A 127 -14.30 2.69 -7.92
C PHE A 127 -12.88 3.22 -7.83
N PHE A 128 -12.70 4.34 -7.15
CA PHE A 128 -11.39 4.93 -6.90
C PHE A 128 -11.24 5.29 -5.43
N THR A 129 -10.01 5.16 -4.93
CA THR A 129 -9.67 5.50 -3.55
C THR A 129 -8.37 6.28 -3.49
N GLY A 130 -8.19 7.04 -2.41
CA GLY A 130 -6.93 7.71 -2.11
C GLY A 130 -6.01 6.84 -1.23
N HIS A 131 -4.74 7.23 -1.12
CA HIS A 131 -3.80 6.63 -0.17
C HIS A 131 -4.05 7.20 1.24
N ILE A 132 -5.26 6.97 1.76
CA ILE A 132 -5.72 7.41 3.08
C ILE A 132 -5.93 6.18 3.95
N GLY A 133 -5.34 6.17 5.16
CA GLY A 133 -5.36 4.99 6.01
C GLY A 133 -4.81 3.75 5.30
N ASN A 134 -5.37 2.59 5.56
CA ASN A 134 -5.03 1.36 4.86
C ASN A 134 -5.95 1.16 3.63
N TRP A 135 -5.54 1.71 2.49
CA TRP A 135 -6.30 1.63 1.23
C TRP A 135 -6.50 0.20 0.69
N GLU A 136 -5.73 -0.79 1.16
CA GLU A 136 -5.90 -2.19 0.79
C GLU A 136 -7.25 -2.76 1.26
N ILE A 137 -7.85 -2.14 2.28
CA ILE A 137 -9.16 -2.53 2.81
C ILE A 137 -10.28 -2.41 1.76
N GLY A 138 -10.15 -1.48 0.80
CA GLY A 138 -11.13 -1.34 -0.29
C GLY A 138 -11.33 -2.64 -1.07
N MET A 139 -10.27 -3.41 -1.31
CA MET A 139 -10.36 -4.71 -1.97
C MET A 139 -11.03 -5.77 -1.09
N THR A 140 -10.84 -5.71 0.23
CA THR A 140 -11.51 -6.64 1.15
C THR A 140 -13.00 -6.35 1.25
N LEU A 141 -13.41 -5.09 1.15
CA LEU A 141 -14.81 -4.68 1.11
C LEU A 141 -15.51 -5.23 -0.15
N ALA A 142 -14.92 -5.02 -1.33
CA ALA A 142 -15.46 -5.54 -2.59
C ALA A 142 -15.65 -7.07 -2.55
N THR A 143 -14.68 -7.78 -1.98
CA THR A 143 -14.76 -9.23 -1.79
C THR A 143 -15.91 -9.62 -0.84
N ALA A 144 -16.09 -8.87 0.27
CA ALA A 144 -17.15 -9.12 1.23
C ALA A 144 -18.55 -8.83 0.66
N MET A 145 -18.64 -7.90 -0.29
CA MET A 145 -19.87 -7.58 -1.03
C MET A 145 -20.14 -8.54 -2.19
N ASP A 146 -19.29 -9.54 -2.39
CA ASP A 146 -19.38 -10.47 -3.51
C ASP A 146 -19.37 -9.78 -4.89
N MET A 147 -18.54 -8.75 -5.02
CA MET A 147 -18.34 -8.01 -6.27
C MET A 147 -17.11 -8.53 -7.01
N ASP A 148 -17.32 -8.90 -8.28
CA ASP A 148 -16.19 -9.20 -9.17
C ASP A 148 -15.55 -7.90 -9.65
N MET A 149 -14.35 -7.63 -9.18
CA MET A 149 -13.62 -6.39 -9.48
C MET A 149 -12.31 -6.65 -10.20
N MET A 150 -11.98 -5.73 -11.10
CA MET A 150 -10.63 -5.63 -11.66
C MET A 150 -9.88 -4.51 -10.94
N CYS A 151 -8.78 -4.85 -10.27
CA CYS A 151 -7.93 -3.87 -9.61
C CYS A 151 -6.69 -3.58 -10.45
N VAL A 152 -6.58 -2.35 -10.95
CA VAL A 152 -5.37 -1.90 -11.64
C VAL A 152 -4.35 -1.42 -10.62
N TYR A 153 -3.18 -2.04 -10.60
CA TYR A 153 -2.12 -1.67 -9.68
C TYR A 153 -0.78 -1.43 -10.38
N ARG A 154 0.05 -0.60 -9.77
CA ARG A 154 1.44 -0.44 -10.20
C ARG A 154 2.31 -1.48 -9.51
N ALA A 155 2.82 -2.45 -10.27
CA ALA A 155 3.76 -3.42 -9.74
C ALA A 155 5.04 -2.73 -9.27
N PRO A 156 5.62 -3.15 -8.12
CA PRO A 156 6.98 -2.77 -7.74
C PRO A 156 7.99 -3.17 -8.84
N ASP A 157 9.05 -2.38 -8.98
CA ASP A 157 10.12 -2.69 -9.95
C ASP A 157 10.86 -3.99 -9.61
N ASN A 158 10.80 -4.43 -8.36
CA ASN A 158 11.40 -5.67 -7.88
C ASN A 158 10.37 -6.81 -7.89
N PRO A 159 10.52 -7.84 -8.74
CA PRO A 159 9.56 -8.93 -8.86
C PRO A 159 9.40 -9.77 -7.59
N TRP A 160 10.43 -9.85 -6.75
CA TRP A 160 10.35 -10.55 -5.46
C TRP A 160 9.43 -9.82 -4.47
N VAL A 161 9.45 -8.48 -4.52
CA VAL A 161 8.54 -7.66 -3.70
C VAL A 161 7.12 -7.71 -4.26
N ASP A 162 6.95 -7.72 -5.59
CA ASP A 162 5.64 -7.85 -6.23
C ASP A 162 4.91 -9.14 -5.79
N GLN A 163 5.65 -10.24 -5.68
CA GLN A 163 5.09 -11.52 -5.19
C GLN A 163 4.52 -11.42 -3.77
N LEU A 164 5.11 -10.60 -2.89
CA LEU A 164 4.55 -10.39 -1.55
C LEU A 164 3.18 -9.69 -1.61
N PHE A 165 3.05 -8.66 -2.44
CA PHE A 165 1.76 -7.98 -2.63
C PHE A 165 0.71 -8.90 -3.24
N ILE A 166 1.07 -9.68 -4.27
CA ILE A 166 0.17 -10.67 -4.86
C ILE A 166 -0.26 -11.70 -3.80
N ARG A 167 0.67 -12.18 -2.98
CA ARG A 167 0.37 -13.14 -1.90
C ARG A 167 -0.56 -12.55 -0.85
N ALA A 168 -0.33 -11.32 -0.42
CA ALA A 168 -1.16 -10.65 0.57
C ALA A 168 -2.60 -10.44 0.07
N ARG A 169 -2.76 -10.24 -1.24
CA ARG A 169 -4.04 -10.04 -1.92
C ARG A 169 -4.72 -11.32 -2.40
N LYS A 170 -4.24 -12.51 -2.02
CA LYS A 170 -4.85 -13.80 -2.43
C LYS A 170 -6.30 -13.97 -2.00
N THR A 171 -6.72 -13.27 -0.96
CA THR A 171 -8.11 -13.27 -0.49
C THR A 171 -9.02 -12.32 -1.27
N PHE A 172 -8.45 -11.50 -2.15
CA PHE A 172 -9.22 -10.62 -3.02
C PHE A 172 -9.93 -11.44 -4.11
N ARG A 173 -11.23 -11.24 -4.21
CA ARG A 173 -12.03 -11.81 -5.31
C ARG A 173 -11.99 -10.84 -6.49
N GLY A 174 -11.46 -11.31 -7.61
CA GLY A 174 -11.32 -10.50 -8.82
C GLY A 174 -9.95 -10.62 -9.45
N GLN A 175 -9.63 -9.74 -10.37
CA GLN A 175 -8.41 -9.76 -11.17
C GLN A 175 -7.48 -8.62 -10.77
N LEU A 176 -6.18 -8.95 -10.62
CA LEU A 176 -5.13 -7.96 -10.46
C LEU A 176 -4.48 -7.70 -11.82
N VAL A 177 -4.61 -6.48 -12.31
CA VAL A 177 -4.06 -6.07 -13.62
C VAL A 177 -2.91 -5.09 -13.39
N LYS A 178 -1.75 -5.41 -13.94
CA LYS A 178 -0.58 -4.52 -13.87
C LYS A 178 -0.78 -3.32 -14.78
N LYS A 179 -0.53 -2.12 -14.25
CA LYS A 179 -0.50 -0.91 -15.07
C LYS A 179 0.66 -0.99 -16.08
N GLY A 180 0.36 -0.84 -17.38
CA GLY A 180 1.36 -0.77 -18.43
C GLY A 180 0.91 -1.44 -19.73
N PRO A 181 1.79 -1.51 -20.76
CA PRO A 181 1.46 -2.08 -22.07
C PRO A 181 1.17 -3.60 -22.04
N GLN A 182 1.41 -4.24 -20.90
CA GLN A 182 1.17 -5.68 -20.68
C GLN A 182 0.03 -5.95 -19.68
N GLY A 183 -0.71 -4.91 -19.29
CA GLY A 183 -1.89 -4.99 -18.44
C GLY A 183 -3.18 -4.97 -19.22
#